data_0c698027f6e4f52c4e2624d8ad817ab5
#
_entry.id   0c698027f6e4f52c4e2624d8ad817ab5
#
_cell.length_a   1.000
_cell.length_b   1.000
_cell.length_c   1.000
_cell.angle_alpha   90.00
_cell.angle_beta   90.00
_cell.angle_gamma   90.00
#
_symmetry.space_group_name_H-M   'P 1'
#
loop_
_entity.id
_entity.type
_entity.pdbx_description
1 polymer ?
#
loop_
_entity_poly.entity_id
_entity_poly.type
_entity_poly.pdbx_seq_one_letter_code
_entity_poly.pdbx_strand_id
1 'polypeptide(L)'
;VNGKLDGNAQTAVKGQPLNSNKGTGHGTHVAGIIGATNGNGKGVSSIAGGTGNGDGVRLMTCQIFQGSMYGSDAQNAAAFIYAADNGACIAQCSYGNSNIITNDDLYINGGEMDGTKISSSTLENAALRYFLDPANSNHESLEGNIAVFAAGNHSNPYSCYPGALPYVLSVTAFGYDWLPGGYTNY
;
A
#
# COMPACT_ATOMS: atom_id res chain seq x y z
N VAL A 1 -11.85 19.44 -5.45
CA VAL A 1 -12.58 18.21 -5.09
C VAL A 1 -12.82 18.29 -3.60
N ASN A 2 -14.05 18.52 -3.18
CA ASN A 2 -14.44 18.49 -1.78
C ASN A 2 -14.20 17.08 -1.26
N GLY A 3 -13.12 16.88 -0.51
CA GLY A 3 -12.73 15.62 0.09
C GLY A 3 -13.71 15.15 1.17
N LYS A 4 -14.93 14.89 0.79
CA LYS A 4 -15.72 13.91 1.51
C LYS A 4 -15.11 12.57 1.16
N LEU A 5 -14.45 11.97 2.14
CA LEU A 5 -14.37 10.52 2.21
C LEU A 5 -15.80 10.02 2.06
N ASP A 6 -16.23 9.73 0.83
CA ASP A 6 -17.41 8.94 0.74
C ASP A 6 -16.99 7.57 1.29
N GLY A 7 -17.71 7.06 2.27
CA GLY A 7 -17.39 5.81 2.94
C GLY A 7 -17.47 4.57 2.03
N ASN A 8 -17.34 4.77 0.73
CA ASN A 8 -17.46 3.79 -0.33
C ASN A 8 -16.14 3.12 -0.72
N ALA A 9 -15.02 3.48 -0.12
CA ALA A 9 -13.79 2.72 -0.27
C ALA A 9 -13.91 1.25 0.19
N GLN A 10 -15.05 0.84 0.63
CA GLN A 10 -15.25 -0.40 1.35
C GLN A 10 -15.94 -1.51 0.56
N THR A 11 -16.69 -1.17 -0.47
CA THR A 11 -17.35 -2.17 -1.30
C THR A 11 -17.48 -1.66 -2.73
N ALA A 12 -17.23 -2.51 -3.69
CA ALA A 12 -17.48 -2.21 -5.11
C ALA A 12 -18.98 -1.98 -5.41
N VAL A 13 -19.86 -2.17 -4.43
CA VAL A 13 -21.30 -2.00 -4.55
C VAL A 13 -21.76 -0.94 -3.57
N LYS A 14 -22.16 0.21 -4.09
CA LYS A 14 -22.71 1.32 -3.33
C LYS A 14 -23.85 0.87 -2.42
N GLY A 15 -23.71 1.15 -1.12
CA GLY A 15 -24.76 0.88 -0.14
C GLY A 15 -24.77 -0.52 0.47
N GLN A 16 -23.80 -1.37 0.14
CA GLN A 16 -23.62 -2.64 0.86
C GLN A 16 -22.81 -2.41 2.13
N PRO A 17 -23.25 -2.89 3.30
CA PRO A 17 -22.48 -2.82 4.52
C PRO A 17 -21.21 -3.68 4.38
N LEU A 18 -20.15 -3.28 5.08
CA LEU A 18 -19.00 -4.16 5.28
C LEU A 18 -19.48 -5.49 5.82
N ASN A 19 -19.47 -6.50 4.98
CA ASN A 19 -19.76 -7.84 5.44
C ASN A 19 -18.46 -8.43 6.00
N SER A 20 -18.39 -8.49 7.31
CA SER A 20 -17.26 -9.09 8.05
C SER A 20 -16.93 -10.52 7.62
N ASN A 21 -17.86 -11.19 6.96
CA ASN A 21 -17.67 -12.55 6.45
C ASN A 21 -17.12 -12.60 5.01
N LYS A 22 -17.04 -11.47 4.32
CA LYS A 22 -16.57 -11.41 2.92
C LYS A 22 -15.56 -10.30 2.63
N GLY A 23 -15.31 -9.41 3.57
CA GLY A 23 -14.31 -8.37 3.46
C GLY A 23 -13.52 -8.31 4.76
N THR A 24 -12.22 -8.27 4.66
CA THR A 24 -11.36 -8.33 5.83
C THR A 24 -11.36 -7.05 6.66
N GLY A 25 -11.97 -5.96 6.19
CA GLY A 25 -11.81 -4.64 6.80
C GLY A 25 -10.35 -4.15 6.82
N HIS A 26 -9.44 -4.87 6.16
CA HIS A 26 -8.01 -4.64 6.19
C HIS A 26 -7.65 -3.21 5.78
N GLY A 27 -8.15 -2.74 4.63
CA GLY A 27 -7.89 -1.37 4.17
C GLY A 27 -8.44 -0.31 5.13
N THR A 28 -9.60 -0.55 5.75
CA THR A 28 -10.18 0.32 6.77
C THR A 28 -9.29 0.38 8.02
N HIS A 29 -8.76 -0.76 8.45
CA HIS A 29 -7.83 -0.84 9.58
C HIS A 29 -6.53 -0.07 9.28
N VAL A 30 -5.95 -0.28 8.12
CA VAL A 30 -4.75 0.45 7.66
C VAL A 30 -5.02 1.95 7.62
N ALA A 31 -6.13 2.38 7.02
CA ALA A 31 -6.52 3.79 6.98
C ALA A 31 -6.71 4.38 8.39
N GLY A 32 -7.26 3.60 9.32
CA GLY A 32 -7.42 3.99 10.72
C GLY A 32 -6.08 4.24 11.42
N ILE A 33 -5.08 3.39 11.19
CA ILE A 33 -3.73 3.56 11.75
C ILE A 33 -3.07 4.84 11.20
N ILE A 34 -3.29 5.16 9.95
CA ILE A 34 -2.70 6.34 9.31
C ILE A 34 -3.41 7.62 9.74
N GLY A 35 -4.74 7.67 9.65
CA GLY A 35 -5.48 8.92 9.61
C GLY A 35 -6.75 9.01 10.46
N ALA A 36 -6.97 8.14 11.45
CA ALA A 36 -8.08 8.32 12.39
C ALA A 36 -7.87 9.59 13.21
N THR A 37 -8.94 10.36 13.43
CA THR A 37 -8.88 11.59 14.22
C THR A 37 -8.48 11.30 15.66
N ASN A 38 -7.47 12.00 16.14
CA ASN A 38 -6.94 11.84 17.50
C ASN A 38 -7.78 12.64 18.53
N GLY A 39 -7.83 12.14 19.76
CA GLY A 39 -8.42 12.86 20.89
C GLY A 39 -9.94 13.02 20.85
N ASN A 40 -10.65 12.33 19.97
CA ASN A 40 -12.11 12.46 19.82
C ASN A 40 -12.92 11.51 20.72
N GLY A 41 -12.26 10.70 21.55
CA GLY A 41 -12.90 9.72 22.44
C GLY A 41 -13.57 8.54 21.72
N LYS A 42 -13.26 8.31 20.44
CA LYS A 42 -13.87 7.25 19.60
C LYS A 42 -12.81 6.47 18.85
N GLY A 43 -12.98 5.15 18.84
CA GLY A 43 -12.12 4.24 18.04
C GLY A 43 -10.65 4.29 18.47
N VAL A 44 -9.78 4.45 17.50
CA VAL A 44 -8.31 4.44 17.67
C VAL A 44 -7.72 5.82 17.45
N SER A 45 -6.56 6.08 18.01
CA SER A 45 -5.67 7.18 17.62
C SER A 45 -4.77 6.72 16.47
N SER A 46 -4.44 7.65 15.60
CA SER A 46 -3.59 7.39 14.44
C SER A 46 -2.25 8.12 14.53
N ILE A 47 -1.37 7.81 13.59
CA ILE A 47 -0.06 8.48 13.50
C ILE A 47 -0.21 9.91 12.95
N ALA A 48 -1.06 10.12 11.95
CA ALA A 48 -1.11 11.37 11.20
C ALA A 48 -2.53 11.96 11.03
N GLY A 49 -3.51 11.50 11.80
CA GLY A 49 -4.92 11.91 11.63
C GLY A 49 -5.28 13.29 12.19
N GLY A 50 -4.35 13.95 12.87
CA GLY A 50 -4.60 15.27 13.47
C GLY A 50 -5.69 15.25 14.54
N THR A 51 -6.20 16.43 14.88
CA THR A 51 -7.19 16.63 15.95
C THR A 51 -8.63 16.80 15.44
N GLY A 52 -8.85 16.67 14.13
CA GLY A 52 -10.14 16.90 13.49
C GLY A 52 -10.36 18.35 13.03
N ASN A 53 -9.39 19.24 13.24
CA ASN A 53 -9.44 20.64 12.83
C ASN A 53 -8.84 20.89 11.43
N GLY A 54 -8.74 19.85 10.61
CA GLY A 54 -8.13 19.92 9.27
C GLY A 54 -6.60 19.85 9.29
N ASP A 55 -6.00 19.52 10.41
CA ASP A 55 -4.57 19.41 10.69
C ASP A 55 -4.00 18.01 10.47
N GLY A 56 -4.85 17.06 10.07
CA GLY A 56 -4.44 15.68 9.74
C GLY A 56 -4.25 15.44 8.26
N VAL A 57 -3.69 14.27 7.94
CA VAL A 57 -3.55 13.81 6.56
C VAL A 57 -4.90 13.60 5.89
N ARG A 58 -4.91 13.78 4.59
CA ARG A 58 -6.06 13.43 3.75
C ARG A 58 -5.82 12.07 3.13
N LEU A 59 -6.80 11.17 3.28
CA LEU A 59 -6.71 9.83 2.72
C LEU A 59 -7.47 9.77 1.40
N MET A 60 -6.77 9.30 0.38
CA MET A 60 -7.35 8.89 -0.90
C MET A 60 -7.38 7.37 -0.91
N THR A 61 -8.57 6.78 -0.87
CA THR A 61 -8.72 5.34 -0.80
C THR A 61 -8.94 4.75 -2.18
N CYS A 62 -8.06 3.84 -2.59
CA CYS A 62 -8.15 3.08 -3.83
C CYS A 62 -8.44 1.62 -3.49
N GLN A 63 -9.61 1.14 -3.82
CA GLN A 63 -9.98 -0.25 -3.57
C GLN A 63 -9.41 -1.16 -4.66
N ILE A 64 -8.49 -2.04 -4.27
CA ILE A 64 -7.86 -3.03 -5.16
C ILE A 64 -8.26 -4.47 -4.81
N PHE A 65 -8.91 -4.69 -3.69
CA PHE A 65 -9.40 -6.01 -3.26
C PHE A 65 -10.91 -6.00 -3.08
N GLN A 66 -11.55 -7.11 -3.44
CA GLN A 66 -12.97 -7.33 -3.22
C GLN A 66 -13.20 -8.65 -2.48
N GLY A 67 -13.55 -8.57 -1.20
CA GLY A 67 -13.67 -9.75 -0.35
C GLY A 67 -12.33 -10.49 -0.22
N SER A 68 -12.31 -11.76 -0.57
CA SER A 68 -11.10 -12.59 -0.62
C SER A 68 -10.40 -12.59 -1.98
N MET A 69 -10.91 -11.82 -2.94
CA MET A 69 -10.32 -11.73 -4.28
C MET A 69 -9.26 -10.64 -4.31
N TYR A 70 -8.07 -11.00 -4.78
CA TYR A 70 -6.99 -10.06 -5.05
C TYR A 70 -7.33 -9.23 -6.29
N GLY A 71 -6.89 -7.98 -6.29
CA GLY A 71 -6.98 -7.13 -7.47
C GLY A 71 -6.18 -7.71 -8.63
N SER A 72 -6.64 -7.44 -9.84
CA SER A 72 -5.83 -7.72 -11.03
C SER A 72 -4.72 -6.66 -11.16
N ASP A 73 -3.66 -7.00 -11.87
CA ASP A 73 -2.58 -6.06 -12.20
C ASP A 73 -3.10 -4.76 -12.83
N ALA A 74 -4.16 -4.87 -13.62
CA ALA A 74 -4.81 -3.70 -14.23
C ALA A 74 -5.51 -2.82 -13.19
N GLN A 75 -6.11 -3.40 -12.14
CA GLN A 75 -6.74 -2.63 -11.06
C GLN A 75 -5.69 -1.94 -10.21
N ASN A 76 -4.59 -2.61 -9.89
CA ASN A 76 -3.48 -2.03 -9.15
C ASN A 76 -2.85 -0.89 -9.95
N ALA A 77 -2.59 -1.10 -11.24
CA ALA A 77 -2.07 -0.07 -12.12
C ALA A 77 -2.99 1.15 -12.22
N ALA A 78 -4.29 0.93 -12.38
CA ALA A 78 -5.27 2.01 -12.43
C ALA A 78 -5.31 2.81 -11.11
N ALA A 79 -5.11 2.16 -9.96
CA ALA A 79 -5.06 2.83 -8.67
C ALA A 79 -3.85 3.77 -8.56
N PHE A 80 -2.67 3.38 -9.02
CA PHE A 80 -1.48 4.26 -9.03
C PHE A 80 -1.64 5.44 -9.95
N ILE A 81 -2.15 5.23 -11.17
CA ILE A 81 -2.40 6.32 -12.13
C ILE A 81 -3.43 7.29 -11.54
N TYR A 82 -4.54 6.78 -11.01
CA TYR A 82 -5.55 7.61 -10.36
C TYR A 82 -4.99 8.43 -9.20
N ALA A 83 -4.17 7.81 -8.36
CA ALA A 83 -3.56 8.47 -7.21
C ALA A 83 -2.64 9.62 -7.66
N ALA A 84 -1.79 9.40 -8.66
CA ALA A 84 -0.92 10.43 -9.24
C ALA A 84 -1.74 11.58 -9.82
N ASP A 85 -2.69 11.28 -10.71
CA ASP A 85 -3.51 12.27 -11.40
C ASP A 85 -4.36 13.13 -10.45
N ASN A 86 -4.67 12.61 -9.25
CA ASN A 86 -5.45 13.30 -8.24
C ASN A 86 -4.61 13.86 -7.07
N GLY A 87 -3.30 13.90 -7.20
CA GLY A 87 -2.41 14.62 -6.29
C GLY A 87 -2.08 13.89 -5.00
N ALA A 88 -2.14 12.57 -4.97
CA ALA A 88 -1.56 11.80 -3.87
C ALA A 88 -0.04 11.85 -3.97
N CYS A 89 0.64 12.06 -2.85
CA CYS A 89 2.10 12.10 -2.77
C CYS A 89 2.69 10.88 -2.06
N ILE A 90 1.88 10.12 -1.35
CA ILE A 90 2.31 8.90 -0.67
C ILE A 90 1.34 7.78 -1.04
N ALA A 91 1.85 6.70 -1.61
CA ALA A 91 1.11 5.47 -1.82
C ALA A 91 1.47 4.47 -0.70
N GLN A 92 0.53 4.22 0.20
CA GLN A 92 0.70 3.22 1.26
C GLN A 92 0.04 1.91 0.82
N CYS A 93 0.84 0.85 0.67
CA CYS A 93 0.50 -0.40 0.02
C CYS A 93 0.72 -1.58 0.97
N SER A 94 -0.30 -1.93 1.76
CA SER A 94 -0.25 -3.10 2.65
C SER A 94 -0.66 -4.38 1.91
N TYR A 95 0.01 -4.65 0.81
CA TYR A 95 -0.17 -5.87 0.02
C TYR A 95 1.13 -6.25 -0.68
N GLY A 96 1.18 -7.45 -1.19
CA GLY A 96 2.28 -7.96 -1.99
C GLY A 96 1.92 -9.31 -2.59
N ASN A 97 2.67 -9.74 -3.59
CA ASN A 97 2.53 -11.05 -4.17
C ASN A 97 3.12 -12.10 -3.21
N SER A 98 2.34 -13.14 -2.93
CA SER A 98 2.77 -14.27 -2.09
C SER A 98 3.72 -15.25 -2.81
N ASN A 99 4.12 -14.96 -4.03
CA ASN A 99 5.10 -15.76 -4.72
C ASN A 99 6.41 -15.66 -3.96
N ILE A 100 6.71 -16.72 -3.22
CA ILE A 100 7.93 -16.88 -2.46
C ILE A 100 9.07 -16.83 -3.49
N ILE A 101 9.92 -15.82 -3.39
CA ILE A 101 11.21 -15.86 -4.06
C ILE A 101 11.98 -16.96 -3.35
N THR A 102 12.17 -18.09 -4.00
CA THR A 102 13.03 -19.14 -3.46
C THR A 102 14.49 -18.73 -3.60
N ASN A 103 15.34 -19.27 -2.72
CA ASN A 103 16.80 -19.08 -2.85
C ASN A 103 17.31 -19.41 -4.25
N ASP A 104 16.68 -20.37 -4.93
CA ASP A 104 17.07 -20.80 -6.26
C ASP A 104 16.81 -19.70 -7.31
N ASP A 105 15.73 -18.91 -7.16
CA ASP A 105 15.42 -17.81 -8.09
C ASP A 105 16.42 -16.66 -7.97
N LEU A 106 16.97 -16.43 -6.78
CA LEU A 106 17.98 -15.39 -6.54
C LEU A 106 19.39 -15.82 -6.99
N TYR A 107 19.74 -17.09 -6.82
CA TYR A 107 21.08 -17.61 -7.11
C TYR A 107 21.29 -17.98 -8.58
N ILE A 108 20.25 -18.38 -9.29
CA ILE A 108 20.36 -18.82 -10.69
C ILE A 108 20.78 -17.69 -11.64
N ASN A 109 20.64 -16.43 -11.26
CA ASN A 109 20.90 -15.28 -12.14
C ASN A 109 22.04 -14.36 -11.67
N GLY A 110 22.99 -14.86 -10.88
CA GLY A 110 24.20 -14.11 -10.53
C GLY A 110 23.98 -12.91 -9.62
N GLY A 111 22.92 -12.89 -8.83
CA GLY A 111 22.66 -11.84 -7.83
C GLY A 111 22.19 -10.51 -8.41
N GLU A 112 22.07 -10.37 -9.70
CA GLU A 112 21.37 -9.25 -10.29
C GLU A 112 19.88 -9.55 -10.28
N MET A 113 19.12 -8.76 -9.54
CA MET A 113 17.68 -8.73 -9.63
C MET A 113 17.30 -8.14 -11.00
N ASP A 114 17.39 -8.96 -12.03
CA ASP A 114 16.80 -8.64 -13.32
C ASP A 114 15.27 -8.62 -13.11
N GLY A 115 14.71 -7.43 -13.05
CA GLY A 115 13.26 -7.21 -12.87
C GLY A 115 12.39 -7.87 -13.94
N THR A 116 12.95 -8.71 -14.80
CA THR A 116 12.24 -9.41 -15.88
C THR A 116 11.83 -10.83 -15.50
N LYS A 117 12.38 -11.43 -14.45
CA LYS A 117 12.11 -12.84 -14.12
C LYS A 117 11.33 -13.09 -12.85
N ILE A 118 11.20 -12.10 -11.99
CA ILE A 118 10.42 -12.22 -10.75
C ILE A 118 9.12 -11.46 -10.98
N SER A 119 8.01 -12.14 -10.84
CA SER A 119 6.67 -11.73 -11.27
C SER A 119 6.12 -10.49 -10.55
N SER A 120 6.79 -9.37 -10.72
CA SER A 120 6.08 -8.11 -10.63
C SER A 120 5.40 -7.87 -11.98
N SER A 121 4.13 -7.57 -11.96
CA SER A 121 3.41 -7.21 -13.17
C SER A 121 4.09 -6.05 -13.88
N THR A 122 4.44 -6.22 -15.14
CA THR A 122 5.00 -5.13 -15.95
C THR A 122 4.07 -3.92 -15.97
N LEU A 123 2.77 -4.15 -15.99
CA LEU A 123 1.75 -3.09 -15.99
C LEU A 123 1.70 -2.36 -14.65
N GLU A 124 1.70 -3.08 -13.53
CA GLU A 124 1.73 -2.49 -12.19
C GLU A 124 3.02 -1.68 -11.98
N ASN A 125 4.17 -2.21 -12.40
CA ASN A 125 5.45 -1.51 -12.32
C ASN A 125 5.49 -0.23 -13.14
N ALA A 126 4.94 -0.25 -14.35
CA ALA A 126 4.88 0.95 -15.18
C ALA A 126 4.02 2.04 -14.53
N ALA A 127 2.87 1.66 -13.97
CA ALA A 127 1.99 2.58 -13.27
C ALA A 127 2.60 3.10 -11.95
N LEU A 128 3.33 2.26 -11.22
CA LEU A 128 4.05 2.66 -10.03
C LEU A 128 5.17 3.66 -10.35
N ARG A 129 5.92 3.45 -11.44
CA ARG A 129 6.91 4.42 -11.92
C ARG A 129 6.26 5.73 -12.35
N TYR A 130 5.11 5.68 -13.01
CA TYR A 130 4.31 6.86 -13.32
C TYR A 130 3.94 7.64 -12.07
N PHE A 131 3.49 6.96 -11.01
CA PHE A 131 3.18 7.60 -9.72
C PHE A 131 4.41 8.24 -9.09
N LEU A 132 5.57 7.59 -9.16
CA LEU A 132 6.82 8.05 -8.53
C LEU A 132 7.52 9.17 -9.32
N ASP A 133 7.17 9.37 -10.59
CA ASP A 133 7.80 10.37 -11.45
C ASP A 133 7.51 11.79 -10.95
N PRO A 134 8.54 12.61 -10.67
CA PRO A 134 8.35 14.00 -10.30
C PRO A 134 7.49 14.81 -11.27
N ALA A 135 7.53 14.48 -12.56
CA ALA A 135 6.72 15.15 -13.59
C ALA A 135 5.21 14.96 -13.39
N ASN A 136 4.80 13.90 -12.69
CA ASN A 136 3.40 13.59 -12.39
C ASN A 136 3.02 13.98 -10.95
N SER A 137 3.94 14.56 -10.19
CA SER A 137 3.64 15.10 -8.86
C SER A 137 2.92 16.42 -8.97
N ASN A 138 1.74 16.52 -8.38
CA ASN A 138 0.97 17.77 -8.33
C ASN A 138 1.39 18.69 -7.17
N HIS A 139 2.50 18.40 -6.51
CA HIS A 139 3.04 19.18 -5.41
C HIS A 139 4.32 19.90 -5.83
N GLU A 140 4.27 21.20 -6.00
CA GLU A 140 5.42 22.03 -6.40
C GLU A 140 6.62 21.96 -5.45
N SER A 141 6.40 21.51 -4.21
CA SER A 141 7.43 21.43 -3.18
C SER A 141 8.07 20.03 -3.04
N LEU A 142 7.61 19.04 -3.80
CA LEU A 142 8.12 17.66 -3.73
C LEU A 142 8.88 17.30 -5.01
N GLU A 143 10.05 16.70 -4.83
CA GLU A 143 10.87 16.17 -5.93
C GLU A 143 10.40 14.79 -6.42
N GLY A 144 9.15 14.43 -6.16
CA GLY A 144 8.50 13.18 -6.53
C GLY A 144 7.60 12.63 -5.43
N ASN A 145 7.01 11.50 -5.69
CA ASN A 145 6.12 10.80 -4.76
C ASN A 145 6.84 9.61 -4.11
N ILE A 146 6.27 9.07 -3.04
CA ILE A 146 6.83 7.94 -2.28
C ILE A 146 5.82 6.78 -2.28
N ALA A 147 6.29 5.58 -2.57
CA ALA A 147 5.53 4.35 -2.39
C ALA A 147 6.12 3.52 -1.24
N VAL A 148 5.25 3.10 -0.33
CA VAL A 148 5.60 2.33 0.86
C VAL A 148 4.85 1.01 0.81
N PHE A 149 5.58 -0.10 0.84
CA PHE A 149 5.03 -1.45 0.76
C PHE A 149 5.34 -2.28 2.00
N ALA A 150 4.47 -3.23 2.30
CA ALA A 150 4.78 -4.28 3.26
C ALA A 150 5.87 -5.19 2.70
N ALA A 151 6.85 -5.56 3.54
CA ALA A 151 7.88 -6.53 3.18
C ALA A 151 7.34 -7.93 2.96
N GLY A 152 6.22 -8.27 3.61
CA GLY A 152 5.56 -9.56 3.51
C GLY A 152 5.44 -10.29 4.86
N ASN A 153 4.70 -11.40 4.86
CA ASN A 153 4.30 -12.13 6.06
C ASN A 153 4.64 -13.63 5.96
N HIS A 154 5.80 -13.97 5.43
CA HIS A 154 6.19 -15.37 5.14
C HIS A 154 7.40 -15.83 5.94
N SER A 155 7.88 -15.03 6.92
CA SER A 155 9.03 -15.35 7.78
C SER A 155 10.29 -15.69 6.98
N ASN A 156 10.55 -14.97 5.89
CA ASN A 156 11.72 -15.22 5.06
C ASN A 156 12.58 -13.95 4.86
N PRO A 157 13.85 -14.08 4.43
CA PRO A 157 14.78 -12.97 4.32
C PRO A 157 14.59 -12.10 3.07
N TYR A 158 13.45 -12.18 2.41
CA TYR A 158 13.19 -11.44 1.18
C TYR A 158 11.86 -10.71 1.24
N SER A 159 11.84 -9.46 0.77
CA SER A 159 10.60 -8.73 0.61
C SER A 159 9.75 -9.30 -0.53
N CYS A 160 8.43 -9.27 -0.35
CA CYS A 160 7.49 -9.58 -1.43
C CYS A 160 7.43 -8.45 -2.46
N TYR A 161 7.19 -8.78 -3.71
CA TYR A 161 6.91 -7.76 -4.74
C TYR A 161 5.50 -7.17 -4.56
N PRO A 162 5.31 -5.86 -4.81
CA PRO A 162 6.28 -4.85 -5.28
C PRO A 162 7.25 -4.30 -4.22
N GLY A 163 7.14 -4.67 -2.95
CA GLY A 163 7.99 -4.19 -1.86
C GLY A 163 9.49 -4.45 -2.05
N ALA A 164 9.86 -5.47 -2.85
CA ALA A 164 11.24 -5.78 -3.20
C ALA A 164 11.84 -4.89 -4.31
N LEU A 165 11.06 -3.97 -4.90
CA LEU A 165 11.57 -3.08 -5.94
C LEU A 165 12.53 -2.04 -5.36
N PRO A 166 13.65 -1.71 -6.04
CA PRO A 166 14.69 -0.86 -5.49
C PRO A 166 14.31 0.62 -5.35
N TYR A 167 13.16 1.01 -5.85
CA TYR A 167 12.67 2.39 -5.84
C TYR A 167 11.43 2.60 -4.95
N VAL A 168 11.12 1.65 -4.09
CA VAL A 168 10.07 1.76 -3.08
C VAL A 168 10.64 1.55 -1.67
N LEU A 169 9.90 1.98 -0.66
CA LEU A 169 10.22 1.67 0.72
C LEU A 169 9.54 0.37 1.12
N SER A 170 10.33 -0.63 1.50
CA SER A 170 9.85 -1.88 2.08
C SER A 170 9.83 -1.77 3.60
N VAL A 171 8.72 -2.10 4.22
CA VAL A 171 8.54 -1.98 5.68
C VAL A 171 8.25 -3.34 6.28
N THR A 172 9.09 -3.73 7.21
CA THR A 172 8.96 -4.94 8.02
C THR A 172 8.24 -4.65 9.34
N ALA A 173 7.81 -5.67 10.06
CA ALA A 173 7.13 -5.53 11.34
C ALA A 173 8.06 -5.89 12.50
N PHE A 174 8.09 -5.02 13.52
CA PHE A 174 8.79 -5.26 14.78
C PHE A 174 7.80 -5.36 15.94
N GLY A 175 8.14 -6.20 16.91
CA GLY A 175 7.47 -6.24 18.19
C GLY A 175 7.87 -5.08 19.11
N TYR A 176 7.17 -4.95 20.23
CA TYR A 176 7.49 -3.98 21.29
C TYR A 176 8.84 -4.26 21.97
N ASP A 177 9.34 -5.46 21.82
CA ASP A 177 10.65 -5.94 22.29
C ASP A 177 11.80 -5.65 21.31
N TRP A 178 11.52 -4.91 20.24
CA TRP A 178 12.46 -4.59 19.16
C TRP A 178 12.96 -5.78 18.36
N LEU A 179 12.28 -6.93 18.47
CA LEU A 179 12.55 -8.10 17.65
C LEU A 179 11.62 -8.14 16.44
N PRO A 180 12.08 -8.69 15.29
CA PRO A 180 11.22 -8.92 14.16
C PRO A 180 9.98 -9.74 14.55
N GLY A 181 8.82 -9.33 14.07
CA GLY A 181 7.60 -10.13 14.24
C GLY A 181 7.79 -11.53 13.63
N GLY A 182 7.31 -12.57 14.32
CA GLY A 182 7.56 -13.96 13.92
C GLY A 182 7.03 -14.36 12.54
N TYR A 183 6.28 -13.48 11.89
CA TYR A 183 5.71 -13.66 10.55
C TYR A 183 6.35 -12.76 9.50
N THR A 184 7.11 -11.75 9.90
CA THR A 184 7.59 -10.71 8.98
C THR A 184 8.70 -11.21 8.06
N ASN A 185 8.74 -10.68 6.85
CA ASN A 185 9.92 -10.79 6.00
C ASN A 185 10.96 -9.72 6.42
N TYR A 186 12.24 -9.97 6.21
CA TYR A 186 13.35 -9.14 6.69
C TYR A 186 14.51 -9.07 5.69
#